data_94d1437c5ebaa6a3040742d82686d3e2
#
_entry.id   94d1437c5ebaa6a3040742d82686d3e2
#
_cell.length_a   1.000
_cell.length_b   1.000
_cell.length_c   1.000
_cell.angle_alpha   90.00
_cell.angle_beta   90.00
_cell.angle_gamma   90.00
#
_symmetry.space_group_name_H-M   'P 1'
#
loop_
_entity.id
_entity.type
_entity.pdbx_description
1 polymer ?
#
loop_
_entity_poly.entity_id
_entity_poly.type
_entity_poly.pdbx_seq_one_letter_code
_entity_poly.pdbx_strand_id
1 'polypeptide(L)'
;LARPASGERPVGVPAPRPQPQPVTGELRLRVATRGGHSVAVDQFHRGGLRVLRPHRLDASGQVCYVAINPGGGYLGGDRYRIDLDVEAGASLLLTSQAATKVYRTPTAPARQHLAARVAAGAVLELVPDQLIVYREAEYLQSAAVEVDPDGTFVAAEVVTPGWAPDGSGFGYHRVSLRTEVRRPGVADPFLIDAIALRPATVDVPRSEE
;
A
#
# COMPACT_ATOMS: atom_id res chain seq x y z
N LEU A 1 31.26 -37.73 52.51
CA LEU A 1 30.24 -36.83 51.97
C LEU A 1 30.76 -36.27 50.63
N ALA A 2 30.25 -36.81 49.50
CA ALA A 2 30.59 -36.37 48.15
C ALA A 2 29.63 -35.21 47.71
N ARG A 3 30.18 -34.12 47.18
CA ARG A 3 29.40 -33.01 46.58
C ARG A 3 28.89 -33.45 45.19
N PRO A 4 27.65 -33.10 44.80
CA PRO A 4 27.18 -33.36 43.48
C PRO A 4 27.78 -32.36 42.46
N ALA A 5 28.07 -32.85 41.25
CA ALA A 5 28.59 -32.11 40.12
C ALA A 5 27.60 -31.07 39.63
N SER A 6 28.11 -29.87 39.31
CA SER A 6 27.42 -28.78 38.69
C SER A 6 26.96 -29.15 37.27
N GLY A 7 25.61 -29.22 37.06
CA GLY A 7 25.03 -29.44 35.75
C GLY A 7 25.22 -28.22 34.85
N GLU A 8 25.90 -28.43 33.73
CA GLU A 8 25.93 -27.43 32.63
C GLU A 8 24.55 -27.22 32.08
N ARG A 9 24.13 -25.95 32.04
CA ARG A 9 22.89 -25.56 31.35
C ARG A 9 23.10 -25.66 29.84
N PRO A 10 22.17 -26.28 29.09
CA PRO A 10 22.31 -26.34 27.65
C PRO A 10 22.28 -24.91 27.08
N VAL A 11 23.26 -24.58 26.26
CA VAL A 11 23.33 -23.33 25.48
C VAL A 11 22.16 -23.34 24.51
N GLY A 12 21.19 -22.43 24.73
CA GLY A 12 20.04 -22.31 23.87
C GLY A 12 20.43 -21.94 22.44
N VAL A 13 20.01 -22.76 21.48
CA VAL A 13 20.17 -22.46 20.07
C VAL A 13 19.41 -21.14 19.78
N PRO A 14 20.08 -20.11 19.25
CA PRO A 14 19.40 -18.84 18.92
C PRO A 14 18.28 -19.10 17.91
N ALA A 15 17.10 -18.55 18.16
CA ALA A 15 15.97 -18.65 17.25
C ALA A 15 16.37 -18.15 15.84
N PRO A 16 15.98 -18.85 14.77
CA PRO A 16 16.30 -18.44 13.42
C PRO A 16 15.78 -17.02 13.17
N ARG A 17 16.64 -16.16 12.60
CA ARG A 17 16.25 -14.81 12.20
C ARG A 17 15.06 -14.91 11.25
N PRO A 18 14.00 -14.09 11.43
CA PRO A 18 12.86 -14.08 10.51
C PRO A 18 13.38 -13.82 9.09
N GLN A 19 13.20 -14.78 8.20
CA GLN A 19 13.51 -14.58 6.79
C GLN A 19 12.54 -13.51 6.23
N PRO A 20 13.03 -12.59 5.38
CA PRO A 20 12.14 -11.64 4.70
C PRO A 20 11.08 -12.44 3.94
N GLN A 21 9.82 -12.25 4.30
CA GLN A 21 8.75 -12.96 3.61
C GLN A 21 8.67 -12.47 2.16
N PRO A 22 8.53 -13.37 1.18
CA PRO A 22 8.53 -13.01 -0.22
C PRO A 22 7.40 -12.02 -0.52
N VAL A 23 7.69 -11.03 -1.38
CA VAL A 23 6.74 -10.05 -1.87
C VAL A 23 5.95 -10.66 -3.03
N THR A 24 4.62 -10.68 -2.92
CA THR A 24 3.70 -11.21 -3.95
C THR A 24 3.71 -10.36 -5.21
N GLY A 25 3.78 -9.03 -5.05
CA GLY A 25 3.85 -8.07 -6.15
C GLY A 25 4.64 -6.83 -5.80
N GLU A 26 5.43 -6.36 -6.74
CA GLU A 26 6.27 -5.17 -6.58
C GLU A 26 6.13 -4.25 -7.78
N LEU A 27 6.03 -2.96 -7.52
CA LEU A 27 6.04 -1.89 -8.50
C LEU A 27 7.03 -0.82 -8.07
N ARG A 28 7.92 -0.39 -8.96
CA ARG A 28 8.78 0.79 -8.77
C ARG A 28 8.64 1.70 -9.98
N LEU A 29 8.46 2.99 -9.73
CA LEU A 29 8.46 4.04 -10.75
C LEU A 29 9.31 5.20 -10.27
N ARG A 30 10.25 5.64 -11.11
CA ARG A 30 10.93 6.91 -10.97
C ARG A 30 10.57 7.80 -12.16
N VAL A 31 9.98 8.96 -11.85
CA VAL A 31 9.44 9.88 -12.86
C VAL A 31 10.23 11.18 -12.83
N ALA A 32 10.66 11.64 -14.00
CA ALA A 32 11.40 12.88 -14.19
C ALA A 32 10.83 13.68 -15.36
N THR A 33 11.16 14.97 -15.41
CA THR A 33 10.80 15.82 -16.55
C THR A 33 11.80 15.68 -17.67
N ARG A 34 11.31 15.45 -18.90
CA ARG A 34 12.08 15.42 -20.14
C ARG A 34 11.31 16.16 -21.23
N GLY A 35 11.92 17.18 -21.82
CA GLY A 35 11.30 17.94 -22.90
C GLY A 35 9.95 18.59 -22.52
N GLY A 36 9.83 19.06 -21.27
CA GLY A 36 8.60 19.68 -20.78
C GLY A 36 7.49 18.70 -20.37
N HIS A 37 7.77 17.38 -20.39
CA HIS A 37 6.79 16.36 -20.00
C HIS A 37 7.37 15.40 -18.96
N SER A 38 6.53 14.91 -18.08
CA SER A 38 6.88 13.88 -17.12
C SER A 38 6.91 12.51 -17.79
N VAL A 39 7.97 11.74 -17.54
CA VAL A 39 8.17 10.39 -18.08
C VAL A 39 8.80 9.50 -17.02
N ALA A 40 8.49 8.20 -17.02
CA ALA A 40 9.25 7.27 -16.20
C ALA A 40 10.66 7.11 -16.77
N VAL A 41 11.65 7.37 -15.94
CA VAL A 41 13.07 7.15 -16.24
C VAL A 41 13.59 5.83 -15.68
N ASP A 42 12.86 5.26 -14.72
CA ASP A 42 13.01 3.89 -14.24
C ASP A 42 11.64 3.28 -13.99
N GLN A 43 11.43 2.05 -14.47
CA GLN A 43 10.18 1.33 -14.29
C GLN A 43 10.47 -0.14 -14.08
N PHE A 44 9.95 -0.68 -12.98
CA PHE A 44 10.04 -2.10 -12.67
C PHE A 44 8.73 -2.60 -12.08
N HIS A 45 8.32 -3.78 -12.50
CA HIS A 45 7.22 -4.49 -11.84
C HIS A 45 7.42 -6.01 -11.90
N ARG A 46 6.93 -6.69 -10.88
CA ARG A 46 6.95 -8.18 -10.84
C ARG A 46 5.78 -8.74 -10.03
N GLY A 47 5.60 -10.05 -10.13
CA GLY A 47 4.57 -10.78 -9.40
C GLY A 47 3.15 -10.32 -9.76
N GLY A 48 2.33 -10.06 -8.78
CA GLY A 48 0.93 -9.66 -8.93
C GLY A 48 0.71 -8.19 -9.30
N LEU A 49 1.74 -7.36 -9.46
CA LEU A 49 1.59 -5.99 -9.91
C LEU A 49 2.14 -5.78 -11.31
N ARG A 50 1.43 -4.98 -12.10
CA ARG A 50 1.82 -4.50 -13.41
C ARG A 50 1.43 -3.05 -13.57
N VAL A 51 2.07 -2.34 -14.48
CA VAL A 51 1.60 -1.05 -14.98
C VAL A 51 1.34 -1.12 -16.47
N LEU A 52 0.28 -0.46 -16.89
CA LEU A 52 -0.08 -0.29 -18.29
C LEU A 52 0.82 0.77 -18.93
N ARG A 53 0.68 0.94 -20.25
CA ARG A 53 1.30 2.06 -20.96
C ARG A 53 0.91 3.38 -20.31
N PRO A 54 1.86 4.32 -20.17
CA PRO A 54 1.51 5.63 -19.63
C PRO A 54 0.60 6.41 -20.59
N HIS A 55 -0.25 7.22 -19.98
CA HIS A 55 -1.16 8.11 -20.68
C HIS A 55 -0.85 9.57 -20.33
N ARG A 56 -1.27 10.49 -21.18
CA ARG A 56 -1.40 11.90 -20.87
C ARG A 56 -2.86 12.26 -21.00
N LEU A 57 -3.45 12.77 -19.92
CA LEU A 57 -4.87 13.08 -19.88
C LEU A 57 -5.17 14.48 -20.44
N ASP A 58 -4.17 15.36 -20.38
CA ASP A 58 -4.26 16.75 -20.81
C ASP A 58 -2.90 17.32 -21.25
N ALA A 59 -2.82 18.65 -21.41
CA ALA A 59 -1.62 19.38 -21.80
C ALA A 59 -0.71 19.78 -20.62
N SER A 60 -1.00 19.39 -19.37
CA SER A 60 -0.21 19.75 -18.19
C SER A 60 1.20 19.17 -18.17
N GLY A 61 1.45 18.18 -19.00
CA GLY A 61 2.70 17.43 -18.98
C GLY A 61 2.76 16.32 -17.94
N GLN A 62 1.70 16.14 -17.13
CA GLN A 62 1.59 15.04 -16.17
C GLN A 62 1.57 13.69 -16.90
N VAL A 63 2.24 12.69 -16.31
CA VAL A 63 2.11 11.31 -16.75
C VAL A 63 1.14 10.56 -15.85
N CYS A 64 0.21 9.84 -16.47
CA CYS A 64 -0.73 8.95 -15.78
C CYS A 64 -0.30 7.49 -16.00
N TYR A 65 -0.13 6.77 -14.90
CA TYR A 65 0.08 5.33 -14.88
C TYR A 65 -1.11 4.62 -14.25
N VAL A 66 -1.51 3.51 -14.88
CA VAL A 66 -2.56 2.63 -14.37
C VAL A 66 -1.91 1.35 -13.85
N ALA A 67 -1.94 1.15 -12.53
CA ALA A 67 -1.53 -0.10 -11.91
C ALA A 67 -2.64 -1.15 -12.05
N ILE A 68 -2.25 -2.38 -12.33
CA ILE A 68 -3.17 -3.51 -12.41
C ILE A 68 -2.68 -4.70 -11.60
N ASN A 69 -3.61 -5.48 -11.10
CA ASN A 69 -3.37 -6.82 -10.56
C ASN A 69 -4.04 -7.86 -11.46
N PRO A 70 -3.29 -8.49 -12.40
CA PRO A 70 -3.87 -9.50 -13.30
C PRO A 70 -4.43 -10.73 -12.57
N GLY A 71 -4.04 -10.97 -11.32
CA GLY A 71 -4.60 -12.02 -10.45
C GLY A 71 -6.00 -11.70 -9.93
N GLY A 72 -6.53 -10.50 -10.19
CA GLY A 72 -7.90 -10.11 -9.85
C GLY A 72 -8.13 -9.69 -8.41
N GLY A 73 -7.16 -9.81 -7.50
CA GLY A 73 -7.27 -9.36 -6.10
C GLY A 73 -6.19 -9.91 -5.19
N TYR A 74 -6.28 -9.58 -3.92
CA TYR A 74 -5.34 -9.95 -2.88
C TYR A 74 -5.87 -11.14 -2.07
N LEU A 75 -4.99 -12.08 -1.75
CA LEU A 75 -5.27 -13.28 -0.96
C LEU A 75 -4.62 -13.19 0.42
N GLY A 76 -5.01 -14.08 1.32
CA GLY A 76 -4.40 -14.17 2.65
C GLY A 76 -2.90 -14.41 2.59
N GLY A 77 -2.14 -13.57 3.32
CA GLY A 77 -0.68 -13.60 3.34
C GLY A 77 0.01 -12.83 2.21
N ASP A 78 -0.73 -12.35 1.21
CA ASP A 78 -0.15 -11.55 0.13
C ASP A 78 0.51 -10.28 0.66
N ARG A 79 1.61 -9.90 0.02
CA ARG A 79 2.39 -8.70 0.32
C ARG A 79 2.71 -7.95 -0.96
N TYR A 80 2.25 -6.73 -1.03
CA TYR A 80 2.47 -5.84 -2.16
C TYR A 80 3.34 -4.66 -1.73
N ARG A 81 4.28 -4.29 -2.61
CA ARG A 81 5.16 -3.15 -2.41
C ARG A 81 5.11 -2.22 -3.61
N ILE A 82 4.97 -0.92 -3.33
CA ILE A 82 4.97 0.15 -4.33
C ILE A 82 5.98 1.20 -3.90
N ASP A 83 6.98 1.45 -4.71
CA ASP A 83 7.99 2.48 -4.49
C ASP A 83 7.91 3.53 -5.61
N LEU A 84 7.70 4.79 -5.24
CA LEU A 84 7.55 5.91 -6.16
C LEU A 84 8.60 6.98 -5.88
N ASP A 85 9.29 7.46 -6.90
CA ASP A 85 10.20 8.60 -6.81
C ASP A 85 9.83 9.62 -7.89
N VAL A 86 9.29 10.77 -7.47
CA VAL A 86 8.90 11.87 -8.37
C VAL A 86 9.93 12.97 -8.24
N GLU A 87 10.80 13.06 -9.25
CA GLU A 87 11.90 14.02 -9.30
C GLU A 87 11.40 15.47 -9.41
N ALA A 88 12.28 16.42 -9.14
CA ALA A 88 11.93 17.83 -9.12
C ALA A 88 11.20 18.29 -10.40
N GLY A 89 10.09 18.98 -10.22
CA GLY A 89 9.23 19.50 -11.27
C GLY A 89 8.49 18.44 -12.11
N ALA A 90 8.57 17.17 -11.76
CA ALA A 90 7.81 16.11 -12.43
C ALA A 90 6.41 15.94 -11.83
N SER A 91 5.47 15.42 -12.60
CA SER A 91 4.09 15.19 -12.17
C SER A 91 3.63 13.79 -12.56
N LEU A 92 3.17 13.02 -11.56
CA LEU A 92 2.70 11.65 -11.66
C LEU A 92 1.28 11.53 -11.09
N LEU A 93 0.35 11.03 -11.90
CA LEU A 93 -0.89 10.43 -11.44
C LEU A 93 -0.74 8.91 -11.47
N LEU A 94 -0.90 8.25 -10.33
CA LEU A 94 -1.00 6.80 -10.25
C LEU A 94 -2.42 6.42 -9.84
N THR A 95 -3.08 5.67 -10.70
CA THR A 95 -4.41 5.09 -10.47
C THR A 95 -4.35 3.57 -10.61
N SER A 96 -5.47 2.89 -10.37
CA SER A 96 -5.60 1.46 -10.60
C SER A 96 -6.64 1.16 -11.67
N GLN A 97 -6.57 -0.01 -12.29
CA GLN A 97 -7.63 -0.53 -13.12
C GLN A 97 -8.49 -1.47 -12.30
N ALA A 98 -9.75 -1.13 -12.17
CA ALA A 98 -10.75 -1.79 -11.34
C ALA A 98 -10.46 -1.75 -9.83
N ALA A 99 -11.48 -2.03 -9.04
CA ALA A 99 -11.43 -2.06 -7.59
C ALA A 99 -10.34 -3.01 -7.07
N THR A 100 -9.62 -2.58 -6.03
CA THR A 100 -8.74 -3.47 -5.28
C THR A 100 -9.60 -4.41 -4.45
N LYS A 101 -9.65 -5.67 -4.84
CA LYS A 101 -10.40 -6.72 -4.14
C LYS A 101 -9.49 -7.43 -3.14
N VAL A 102 -9.96 -7.58 -1.91
CA VAL A 102 -9.28 -8.40 -0.91
C VAL A 102 -10.19 -9.57 -0.58
N TYR A 103 -9.81 -10.75 -1.03
CA TYR A 103 -10.55 -11.97 -0.77
C TYR A 103 -10.33 -12.47 0.66
N ARG A 104 -11.09 -13.45 1.09
CA ARG A 104 -10.99 -14.09 2.41
C ARG A 104 -9.52 -14.38 2.78
N THR A 105 -9.14 -14.03 4.02
CA THR A 105 -7.76 -14.17 4.52
C THR A 105 -7.71 -15.10 5.73
N PRO A 106 -7.86 -16.42 5.55
CA PRO A 106 -8.07 -17.35 6.66
C PRO A 106 -6.86 -17.51 7.59
N THR A 107 -5.65 -17.23 7.11
CA THR A 107 -4.42 -17.51 7.87
C THR A 107 -3.62 -16.25 8.22
N ALA A 108 -3.63 -15.24 7.38
CA ALA A 108 -2.87 -14.01 7.58
C ALA A 108 -3.46 -12.89 6.72
N PRO A 109 -3.42 -11.62 7.18
CA PRO A 109 -3.93 -10.49 6.42
C PRO A 109 -3.17 -10.27 5.11
N ALA A 110 -3.88 -9.77 4.11
CA ALA A 110 -3.24 -9.18 2.94
C ALA A 110 -2.64 -7.82 3.32
N ARG A 111 -1.47 -7.49 2.76
CA ARG A 111 -0.72 -6.28 3.11
C ARG A 111 -0.27 -5.53 1.86
N GLN A 112 -0.36 -4.21 1.92
CA GLN A 112 0.26 -3.32 0.95
C GLN A 112 1.10 -2.28 1.66
N HIS A 113 2.30 -2.05 1.15
CA HIS A 113 3.17 -0.97 1.59
C HIS A 113 3.53 -0.09 0.39
N LEU A 114 3.32 1.21 0.54
CA LEU A 114 3.76 2.23 -0.41
C LEU A 114 4.81 3.10 0.25
N ALA A 115 5.92 3.33 -0.46
CA ALA A 115 6.89 4.37 -0.13
C ALA A 115 6.95 5.35 -1.28
N ALA A 116 6.88 6.65 -1.01
CA ALA A 116 6.95 7.68 -2.03
C ALA A 116 7.88 8.81 -1.62
N ARG A 117 8.58 9.38 -2.60
CA ARG A 117 9.33 10.63 -2.49
C ARG A 117 8.82 11.61 -3.53
N VAL A 118 8.50 12.82 -3.07
CA VAL A 118 8.03 13.93 -3.91
C VAL A 118 8.99 15.09 -3.74
N ALA A 119 9.79 15.35 -4.75
CA ALA A 119 10.82 16.39 -4.71
C ALA A 119 10.24 17.81 -4.92
N ALA A 120 11.10 18.84 -4.87
CA ALA A 120 10.70 20.23 -5.02
C ALA A 120 9.96 20.49 -6.33
N GLY A 121 8.80 21.14 -6.27
CA GLY A 121 7.95 21.43 -7.41
C GLY A 121 7.32 20.20 -8.08
N ALA A 122 7.50 19.01 -7.51
CA ALA A 122 6.90 17.80 -8.03
C ALA A 122 5.46 17.63 -7.53
N VAL A 123 4.66 16.88 -8.31
CA VAL A 123 3.28 16.53 -7.97
C VAL A 123 3.11 15.02 -8.03
N LEU A 124 2.60 14.44 -6.93
CA LEU A 124 2.17 13.04 -6.89
C LEU A 124 0.69 12.98 -6.52
N GLU A 125 -0.10 12.37 -7.39
CA GLU A 125 -1.51 12.08 -7.15
C GLU A 125 -1.71 10.56 -7.10
N LEU A 126 -2.24 10.06 -5.98
CA LEU A 126 -2.63 8.66 -5.77
C LEU A 126 -4.15 8.59 -5.71
N VAL A 127 -4.77 8.14 -6.79
CA VAL A 127 -6.24 8.07 -6.92
C VAL A 127 -6.61 6.68 -7.46
N PRO A 128 -6.47 5.62 -6.65
CA PRO A 128 -6.89 4.28 -7.04
C PRO A 128 -8.42 4.18 -7.09
N ASP A 129 -8.90 3.17 -7.80
CA ASP A 129 -10.29 2.72 -7.68
C ASP A 129 -10.58 2.22 -6.25
N GLN A 130 -11.86 2.04 -5.94
CA GLN A 130 -12.33 1.67 -4.61
C GLN A 130 -11.72 0.36 -4.09
N LEU A 131 -11.61 0.28 -2.78
CA LEU A 131 -11.24 -0.93 -2.04
C LEU A 131 -12.51 -1.73 -1.70
N ILE A 132 -12.58 -2.99 -2.14
CA ILE A 132 -13.65 -3.93 -1.83
C ILE A 132 -13.08 -5.07 -0.98
N VAL A 133 -13.41 -5.09 0.30
CA VAL A 133 -12.94 -6.12 1.22
C VAL A 133 -14.04 -7.14 1.45
N TYR A 134 -13.79 -8.39 1.09
CA TYR A 134 -14.77 -9.48 1.17
C TYR A 134 -14.97 -9.97 2.60
N ARG A 135 -16.04 -10.71 2.82
CA ARG A 135 -16.34 -11.33 4.12
C ARG A 135 -15.14 -12.15 4.63
N GLU A 136 -14.88 -12.06 5.93
CA GLU A 136 -13.79 -12.75 6.63
C GLU A 136 -12.38 -12.36 6.14
N ALA A 137 -12.24 -11.19 5.53
CA ALA A 137 -10.93 -10.69 5.11
C ALA A 137 -10.33 -9.71 6.12
N GLU A 138 -9.00 -9.68 6.17
CA GLU A 138 -8.22 -8.64 6.82
C GLU A 138 -7.30 -7.96 5.80
N TYR A 139 -7.30 -6.64 5.78
CA TYR A 139 -6.44 -5.83 4.94
C TYR A 139 -5.71 -4.75 5.72
N LEU A 140 -4.39 -4.69 5.51
CA LEU A 140 -3.52 -3.70 6.14
C LEU A 140 -2.73 -2.96 5.06
N GLN A 141 -2.98 -1.67 4.93
CA GLN A 141 -2.25 -0.78 4.04
C GLN A 141 -1.47 0.25 4.83
N SER A 142 -0.26 0.51 4.40
CA SER A 142 0.56 1.60 4.92
C SER A 142 1.22 2.36 3.78
N ALA A 143 1.24 3.68 3.90
CA ALA A 143 1.95 4.58 3.01
C ALA A 143 2.89 5.47 3.82
N ALA A 144 4.16 5.55 3.41
CA ALA A 144 5.14 6.47 3.92
C ALA A 144 5.56 7.42 2.79
N VAL A 145 5.21 8.69 2.91
CA VAL A 145 5.40 9.68 1.86
C VAL A 145 6.33 10.77 2.37
N GLU A 146 7.43 10.99 1.66
CA GLU A 146 8.34 12.09 1.91
C GLU A 146 8.08 13.19 0.88
N VAL A 147 7.70 14.38 1.35
CA VAL A 147 7.31 15.51 0.49
C VAL A 147 8.17 16.71 0.81
N ASP A 148 8.85 17.21 -0.22
CA ASP A 148 9.58 18.49 -0.15
C ASP A 148 8.63 19.65 0.21
N PRO A 149 9.07 20.74 0.89
CA PRO A 149 8.23 21.91 1.16
C PRO A 149 7.48 22.44 -0.06
N ASP A 150 8.09 22.42 -1.23
CA ASP A 150 7.52 22.88 -2.50
C ASP A 150 6.87 21.75 -3.33
N GLY A 151 6.86 20.53 -2.80
CA GLY A 151 6.19 19.37 -3.42
C GLY A 151 4.71 19.32 -3.09
N THR A 152 3.94 18.69 -3.96
CA THR A 152 2.49 18.49 -3.78
C THR A 152 2.18 16.98 -3.74
N PHE A 153 1.46 16.56 -2.71
CA PHE A 153 0.94 15.20 -2.60
C PHE A 153 -0.57 15.22 -2.42
N VAL A 154 -1.27 14.49 -3.26
CA VAL A 154 -2.73 14.27 -3.20
C VAL A 154 -2.99 12.78 -3.14
N ALA A 155 -3.84 12.36 -2.21
CA ALA A 155 -4.32 10.99 -2.14
C ALA A 155 -5.83 10.97 -1.89
N ALA A 156 -6.51 10.02 -2.52
CA ALA A 156 -7.91 9.73 -2.30
C ALA A 156 -8.11 8.23 -2.23
N GLU A 157 -8.88 7.78 -1.24
CA GLU A 157 -9.21 6.36 -1.07
C GLU A 157 -10.70 6.22 -0.80
N VAL A 158 -11.32 5.26 -1.48
CA VAL A 158 -12.73 4.92 -1.28
C VAL A 158 -12.80 3.49 -0.76
N VAL A 159 -13.29 3.34 0.47
CA VAL A 159 -13.53 2.02 1.09
C VAL A 159 -15.01 1.72 1.00
N THR A 160 -15.36 0.63 0.33
CA THR A 160 -16.76 0.20 0.21
C THR A 160 -17.18 -0.62 1.44
N PRO A 161 -18.50 -0.83 1.65
CA PRO A 161 -18.99 -1.76 2.66
C PRO A 161 -18.49 -3.20 2.52
N GLY A 162 -17.79 -3.50 1.41
CA GLY A 162 -17.31 -4.83 1.09
C GLY A 162 -18.37 -5.65 0.33
N TRP A 163 -18.14 -6.96 0.27
CA TRP A 163 -19.03 -7.89 -0.43
C TRP A 163 -19.15 -9.22 0.31
N ALA A 164 -20.36 -9.75 0.36
CA ALA A 164 -20.67 -11.10 0.81
C ALA A 164 -21.74 -11.74 -0.09
N PRO A 165 -21.80 -13.10 -0.19
CA PRO A 165 -22.77 -13.81 -1.05
C PRO A 165 -24.24 -13.54 -0.71
N ASP A 166 -24.52 -13.19 0.55
CA ASP A 166 -25.85 -12.87 1.07
C ASP A 166 -26.23 -11.39 0.91
N GLY A 167 -25.39 -10.59 0.22
CA GLY A 167 -25.60 -9.17 0.02
C GLY A 167 -25.25 -8.31 1.25
N SER A 168 -24.83 -8.90 2.38
CA SER A 168 -24.46 -8.12 3.56
C SER A 168 -23.17 -7.36 3.33
N GLY A 169 -23.13 -6.08 3.76
CA GLY A 169 -21.92 -5.28 3.85
C GLY A 169 -21.19 -5.48 5.18
N PHE A 170 -19.95 -4.97 5.26
CA PHE A 170 -19.16 -4.94 6.49
C PHE A 170 -18.88 -6.32 7.12
N GLY A 171 -18.84 -7.37 6.30
CA GLY A 171 -18.57 -8.75 6.75
C GLY A 171 -17.08 -9.07 6.93
N TYR A 172 -16.17 -8.13 6.68
CA TYR A 172 -14.73 -8.30 6.89
C TYR A 172 -14.33 -8.18 8.36
N HIS A 173 -13.20 -8.77 8.71
CA HIS A 173 -12.70 -8.71 10.07
C HIS A 173 -12.02 -7.37 10.38
N ARG A 174 -11.22 -6.85 9.43
CA ARG A 174 -10.46 -5.63 9.65
C ARG A 174 -10.03 -4.99 8.34
N VAL A 175 -10.15 -3.68 8.27
CA VAL A 175 -9.48 -2.81 7.31
C VAL A 175 -8.67 -1.77 8.09
N SER A 176 -7.39 -1.64 7.77
CA SER A 176 -6.54 -0.62 8.35
C SER A 176 -5.73 0.04 7.26
N LEU A 177 -5.98 1.32 7.03
CA LEU A 177 -5.26 2.17 6.09
C LEU A 177 -4.53 3.22 6.90
N ARG A 178 -3.24 3.44 6.62
CA ARG A 178 -2.44 4.45 7.31
C ARG A 178 -1.48 5.11 6.34
N THR A 179 -1.58 6.42 6.23
CA THR A 179 -0.67 7.27 5.46
C THR A 179 0.06 8.21 6.40
N GLU A 180 1.37 8.19 6.35
CA GLU A 180 2.26 9.12 7.06
C GLU A 180 2.98 9.99 6.04
N VAL A 181 2.90 11.31 6.23
CA VAL A 181 3.59 12.28 5.39
C VAL A 181 4.62 13.03 6.23
N ARG A 182 5.85 13.09 5.75
CA ARG A 182 6.98 13.74 6.43
C ARG A 182 7.77 14.62 5.49
N ARG A 183 8.59 15.50 6.07
CA ARG A 183 9.58 16.28 5.32
C ARG A 183 10.85 15.47 5.12
N PRO A 184 11.61 15.70 4.03
CA PRO A 184 12.91 15.07 3.84
C PRO A 184 13.83 15.23 5.04
N GLY A 185 14.42 14.13 5.49
CA GLY A 185 15.33 14.11 6.63
C GLY A 185 14.68 14.31 8.01
N VAL A 186 13.34 14.42 8.10
CA VAL A 186 12.61 14.54 9.36
C VAL A 186 11.93 13.20 9.68
N ALA A 187 12.24 12.66 10.88
CA ALA A 187 11.69 11.35 11.27
C ALA A 187 10.20 11.43 11.57
N ASP A 188 9.74 12.49 12.22
CA ASP A 188 8.35 12.64 12.65
C ASP A 188 7.47 13.09 11.49
N PRO A 189 6.33 12.44 11.26
CA PRO A 189 5.35 12.86 10.27
C PRO A 189 4.65 14.16 10.72
N PHE A 190 4.44 15.07 9.78
CA PHE A 190 3.62 16.27 10.03
C PHE A 190 2.14 16.04 9.71
N LEU A 191 1.81 14.94 9.01
CA LEU A 191 0.44 14.52 8.74
C LEU A 191 0.36 12.99 8.88
N ILE A 192 -0.68 12.56 9.59
CA ILE A 192 -1.07 11.15 9.66
C ILE A 192 -2.55 11.07 9.33
N ASP A 193 -2.88 10.32 8.29
CA ASP A 193 -4.24 9.89 7.99
C ASP A 193 -4.37 8.40 8.30
N ALA A 194 -5.38 8.04 9.10
CA ALA A 194 -5.54 6.65 9.52
C ALA A 194 -7.02 6.27 9.65
N ILE A 195 -7.38 5.23 8.94
CA ILE A 195 -8.70 4.60 9.00
C ILE A 195 -8.53 3.18 9.55
N ALA A 196 -9.31 2.86 10.59
CA ALA A 196 -9.35 1.51 11.15
C ALA A 196 -10.82 1.07 11.31
N LEU A 197 -11.25 0.16 10.45
CA LEU A 197 -12.60 -0.40 10.47
C LEU A 197 -12.56 -1.81 11.02
N ARG A 198 -13.38 -2.06 12.04
CA ARG A 198 -13.62 -3.39 12.64
C ARG A 198 -15.11 -3.54 12.88
N PRO A 199 -15.89 -4.02 11.90
CA PRO A 199 -17.35 -3.99 11.95
C PRO A 199 -17.97 -4.72 13.15
N ALA A 200 -17.30 -5.74 13.68
CA ALA A 200 -17.75 -6.44 14.87
C ALA A 200 -17.67 -5.60 16.16
N THR A 201 -16.97 -4.44 16.12
CA THR A 201 -16.78 -3.55 17.29
C THR A 201 -17.41 -2.17 17.11
N VAL A 202 -17.97 -1.90 15.94
CA VAL A 202 -18.58 -0.61 15.58
C VAL A 202 -19.98 -0.89 15.02
N ASP A 203 -21.01 -0.26 15.60
CA ASP A 203 -22.32 -0.18 14.96
C ASP A 203 -22.21 0.68 13.71
N VAL A 204 -21.93 0.03 12.59
CA VAL A 204 -21.94 0.71 11.29
C VAL A 204 -23.41 0.77 10.85
N PRO A 205 -23.98 1.97 10.59
CA PRO A 205 -25.34 2.07 10.11
C PRO A 205 -25.51 1.23 8.85
N ARG A 206 -26.40 0.26 8.91
CA ARG A 206 -26.86 -0.43 7.70
C ARG A 206 -27.77 0.54 6.96
N SER A 207 -27.46 0.84 5.70
CA SER A 207 -28.44 1.52 4.85
C SER A 207 -29.67 0.63 4.78
N GLU A 208 -30.79 1.12 5.31
CA GLU A 208 -32.08 0.52 5.03
C GLU A 208 -32.37 0.75 3.54
N GLU A 209 -32.46 -0.34 2.78
CA GLU A 209 -33.01 -0.33 1.43
C GLU A 209 -34.53 -0.22 1.49
#